data_2a6fb7020f340e1b0cc27fed4478a623
#
_entry.id   2a6fb7020f340e1b0cc27fed4478a623
#
_cell.length_a   1.000
_cell.length_b   1.000
_cell.length_c   1.000
_cell.angle_alpha   90.00
_cell.angle_beta   90.00
_cell.angle_gamma   90.00
#
_symmetry.space_group_name_H-M   'P 1'
#
loop_
_entity.id
_entity.type
_entity.pdbx_description
1 polymer ?
#
loop_
_entity_poly.entity_id
_entity_poly.type
_entity_poly.pdbx_seq_one_letter_code
_entity_poly.pdbx_strand_id
1 'polypeptide(L)' 'MTEITKDTVIGDILDICPDAAPYFLQMGMHCLGCPASRGETVEQACAVHGVDTDDLLEQINALI' A
#
# COMPACT_ATOMS: atom_id res chain seq x y z
N MET A 1 -15.95 9.17 3.51
CA MET A 1 -14.50 9.39 3.56
C MET A 1 -13.80 8.06 3.86
N THR A 2 -12.85 7.68 3.05
CA THR A 2 -12.21 6.38 3.18
C THR A 2 -10.84 6.54 3.85
N GLU A 3 -10.65 5.85 4.96
CA GLU A 3 -9.36 5.79 5.63
C GLU A 3 -8.68 4.47 5.27
N ILE A 4 -7.41 4.55 4.92
CA ILE A 4 -6.62 3.37 4.61
C ILE A 4 -6.04 2.82 5.91
N THR A 5 -6.25 1.53 6.15
CA THR A 5 -5.77 0.84 7.35
C THR A 5 -4.79 -0.26 6.97
N LYS A 6 -4.18 -0.87 7.97
CA LYS A 6 -3.26 -1.98 7.74
C LYS A 6 -3.93 -3.18 7.07
N ASP A 7 -5.24 -3.31 7.20
CA ASP A 7 -6.00 -4.41 6.64
C ASP A 7 -6.53 -4.12 5.23
N THR A 8 -6.33 -2.89 4.74
CA THR A 8 -6.74 -2.52 3.38
C THR A 8 -5.83 -3.20 2.37
N VAL A 9 -6.41 -3.80 1.33
CA VAL A 9 -5.59 -4.43 0.29
C VAL A 9 -5.00 -3.39 -0.65
N ILE A 10 -3.81 -3.66 -1.15
CA ILE A 10 -3.05 -2.71 -1.97
C ILE A 10 -3.81 -2.36 -3.25
N GLY A 11 -4.49 -3.33 -3.87
CA GLY A 11 -5.30 -3.06 -5.05
C GLY A 11 -6.36 -2.01 -4.82
N ASP A 12 -7.04 -2.06 -3.68
CA ASP A 12 -8.04 -1.06 -3.33
C ASP A 12 -7.42 0.31 -3.13
N ILE A 13 -6.24 0.36 -2.52
CA ILE A 13 -5.52 1.62 -2.31
C ILE A 13 -5.18 2.27 -3.65
N LEU A 14 -4.68 1.48 -4.59
CA LEU A 14 -4.32 1.99 -5.91
C LEU A 14 -5.53 2.45 -6.70
N ASP A 15 -6.68 1.83 -6.49
CA ASP A 15 -7.94 2.25 -7.13
C ASP A 15 -8.46 3.57 -6.55
N ILE A 16 -8.32 3.74 -5.22
CA ILE A 16 -8.77 4.95 -4.52
C ILE A 16 -7.77 6.09 -4.75
N CYS A 17 -6.49 5.80 -4.68
CA CYS A 17 -5.43 6.80 -4.73
C CYS A 17 -4.25 6.29 -5.56
N PRO A 18 -4.28 6.48 -6.90
CA PRO A 18 -3.18 6.05 -7.75
C PRO A 18 -1.84 6.68 -7.37
N ASP A 19 -1.86 7.85 -6.74
CA ASP A 19 -0.64 8.54 -6.31
C ASP A 19 0.12 7.78 -5.22
N ALA A 20 -0.49 6.77 -4.62
CA ALA A 20 0.18 5.91 -3.65
C ALA A 20 1.16 4.93 -4.31
N ALA A 21 1.05 4.69 -5.61
CA ALA A 21 1.90 3.73 -6.31
C ALA A 21 3.41 3.96 -6.07
N PRO A 22 3.94 5.19 -6.14
CA PRO A 22 5.37 5.42 -5.90
C PRO A 22 5.83 4.95 -4.52
N TYR A 23 4.98 5.02 -3.52
CA TYR A 23 5.35 4.58 -2.16
C TYR A 23 5.58 3.08 -2.13
N PHE A 24 4.72 2.31 -2.80
CA PHE A 24 4.89 0.85 -2.87
C PHE A 24 6.09 0.47 -3.72
N LEU A 25 6.36 1.20 -4.79
CA LEU A 25 7.55 0.95 -5.62
C LEU A 25 8.83 1.19 -4.83
N GLN A 26 8.86 2.21 -3.99
CA GLN A 26 10.01 2.50 -3.15
C GLN A 26 10.26 1.42 -2.10
N MET A 27 9.20 0.71 -1.69
CA MET A 27 9.33 -0.43 -0.78
C MET A 27 10.01 -1.63 -1.42
N GLY A 28 10.06 -1.68 -2.74
CA GLY A 28 10.57 -2.81 -3.48
C GLY A 28 9.50 -3.66 -4.15
N MET A 29 8.25 -3.21 -4.16
CA MET A 29 7.16 -3.91 -4.84
C MET A 29 7.20 -3.55 -6.33
N HIS A 30 7.68 -4.46 -7.15
CA HIS A 30 7.90 -4.18 -8.57
C HIS A 30 6.70 -4.51 -9.47
N CYS A 31 5.73 -5.27 -8.97
CA CYS A 31 4.62 -5.78 -9.78
C CYS A 31 3.27 -5.35 -9.22
N LEU A 32 2.98 -4.05 -9.24
CA LEU A 32 1.71 -3.53 -8.72
C LEU A 32 0.50 -3.93 -9.55
N GLY A 33 0.72 -4.38 -10.79
CA GLY A 33 -0.35 -4.91 -11.63
C GLY A 33 -0.61 -6.39 -11.45
N CYS A 34 0.21 -7.08 -10.65
CA CYS A 34 0.09 -8.52 -10.43
C CYS A 34 -1.03 -8.80 -9.42
N PRO A 35 -1.96 -9.74 -9.72
CA PRO A 35 -3.03 -10.07 -8.76
C PRO A 35 -2.53 -10.48 -7.38
N ALA A 36 -1.39 -11.15 -7.31
CA ALA A 36 -0.80 -11.55 -6.02
C ALA A 36 -0.42 -10.35 -5.18
N SER A 37 0.22 -9.34 -5.78
CA SER A 37 0.61 -8.12 -5.07
C SER A 37 -0.61 -7.27 -4.69
N ARG A 38 -1.58 -7.17 -5.59
CA ARG A 38 -2.77 -6.37 -5.33
C ARG A 38 -3.67 -6.98 -4.27
N GLY A 39 -3.57 -8.29 -4.05
CA GLY A 39 -4.34 -8.99 -3.02
C GLY A 39 -3.74 -8.93 -1.63
N GLU A 40 -2.52 -8.43 -1.48
CA GLU A 40 -1.88 -8.30 -0.18
C GLU A 40 -2.43 -7.08 0.58
N THR A 41 -2.50 -7.20 1.92
CA THR A 41 -2.81 -6.04 2.75
C THR A 41 -1.56 -5.20 2.95
N VAL A 42 -1.75 -3.96 3.39
CA VAL A 42 -0.62 -3.07 3.71
C VAL A 42 0.30 -3.72 4.75
N GLU A 43 -0.28 -4.33 5.78
CA GLU A 43 0.49 -4.99 6.84
C GLU A 43 1.34 -6.13 6.27
N GLN A 44 0.75 -6.97 5.42
CA GLN A 44 1.48 -8.09 4.82
C GLN A 44 2.64 -7.61 3.96
N ALA A 45 2.41 -6.59 3.14
CA ALA A 45 3.46 -6.03 2.28
C ALA A 45 4.58 -5.42 3.11
N CYS A 46 4.24 -4.66 4.16
CA CYS A 46 5.23 -4.04 5.03
C CYS A 46 6.08 -5.08 5.76
N ALA A 47 5.45 -6.18 6.19
CA ALA A 47 6.17 -7.27 6.87
C ALA A 47 7.19 -7.93 5.94
N VAL A 48 6.81 -8.15 4.68
CA VAL A 48 7.70 -8.78 3.69
C VAL A 48 8.89 -7.87 3.34
N HIS A 49 8.64 -6.56 3.23
CA HIS A 49 9.65 -5.60 2.79
C HIS A 49 10.37 -4.88 3.92
N GLY A 50 10.04 -5.19 5.17
CA GLY A 50 10.69 -4.59 6.33
C GLY A 50 10.38 -3.11 6.51
N VAL A 51 9.19 -2.68 6.12
CA VAL A 51 8.75 -1.29 6.22
C VAL A 51 7.83 -1.13 7.42
N ASP A 52 7.92 0.02 8.09
CA ASP A 52 7.02 0.35 9.19
C ASP A 52 5.61 0.62 8.66
N THR A 53 4.64 -0.19 9.08
CA THR A 53 3.27 -0.10 8.61
C THR A 53 2.63 1.24 8.96
N ASP A 54 2.82 1.72 10.19
CA ASP A 54 2.21 2.96 10.64
C ASP A 54 2.77 4.16 9.88
N ASP A 55 4.08 4.19 9.61
CA ASP A 55 4.69 5.25 8.83
C ASP A 55 4.14 5.29 7.40
N LEU A 56 4.01 4.13 6.78
CA LEU A 56 3.47 4.05 5.42
C LEU A 56 2.02 4.49 5.38
N LEU A 57 1.21 4.06 6.34
CA LEU A 57 -0.20 4.45 6.43
C LEU A 57 -0.35 5.96 6.59
N GLU A 58 0.49 6.58 7.42
CA GLU A 58 0.46 8.02 7.61
C GLU A 58 0.75 8.75 6.30
N GLN A 59 1.74 8.31 5.56
CA GLN A 59 2.09 8.91 4.28
C GLN A 59 0.98 8.76 3.25
N ILE A 60 0.38 7.58 3.16
CA ILE A 60 -0.68 7.30 2.19
C ILE A 60 -1.95 8.07 2.54
N ASN A 61 -2.34 8.10 3.81
CA ASN A 61 -3.54 8.83 4.24
C ASN A 61 -3.38 10.32 4.03
N ALA A 62 -2.17 10.84 4.04
CA ALA A 62 -1.92 12.25 3.76
C ALA A 62 -2.20 12.62 2.29
N LEU A 63 -2.26 11.63 1.39
CA LEU A 63 -2.56 11.86 -0.02
C LEU A 63 -4.07 11.95 -0.31
N ILE A 64 -4.89 11.52 0.62
CA ILE A 64 -6.34 11.40 0.40
C ILE A 64 -7.07 12.63 0.93
#